data_638587d3ff18d16f20da5ba96d15846c
#
_entry.id   638587d3ff18d16f20da5ba96d15846c
#
_cell.length_a   1.000
_cell.length_b   1.000
_cell.length_c   1.000
_cell.angle_alpha   90.00
_cell.angle_beta   90.00
_cell.angle_gamma   90.00
#
_symmetry.space_group_name_H-M   'P 1'
#
loop_
_entity.id
_entity.type
_entity.pdbx_description
1 polymer ?
#
loop_
_entity_poly.entity_id
_entity_poly.type
_entity_poly.pdbx_seq_one_letter_code
_entity_poly.pdbx_strand_id
1 'polypeptide(L)'
;LSMTQWYPKLCEYDFEGWHANPYISREFHGVWGNFDVKITIDKAYTIGGTGYLQNKNEIGHGYQDSGVNVFYPKKTKTLTWHFYAPNVHDFAWGADNEFIHDMILGPNNVELHFLYKNKKENLENWKKMQPKTAELLAFFNENVGQYPYKQYSVIQGGDGGMEYGMCTLITGNRAFGSLIGVTAHEMAHSWFQFVLATHETKHEWMDEGFTSYISNLAMNKILHPKKPENPFEDA
;
A
#
# COMPACT_ATOMS: atom_id res chain seq x y z
N LEU A 1 -6.02 3.83 -13.73
CA LEU A 1 -7.13 4.10 -12.80
C LEU A 1 -6.61 4.04 -11.38
N SER A 2 -6.94 5.05 -10.56
CA SER A 2 -6.74 5.05 -9.11
C SER A 2 -8.10 5.32 -8.48
N MET A 3 -8.55 4.44 -7.61
CA MET A 3 -9.88 4.49 -7.02
C MET A 3 -9.78 4.45 -5.50
N THR A 4 -10.03 5.60 -4.90
CA THR A 4 -9.99 5.82 -3.46
C THR A 4 -11.24 6.57 -3.05
N GLN A 5 -11.80 6.30 -1.87
CA GLN A 5 -13.03 6.98 -1.38
C GLN A 5 -14.20 6.94 -2.40
N TRP A 6 -14.32 5.88 -3.18
CA TRP A 6 -15.24 5.73 -4.30
C TRP A 6 -16.58 5.09 -3.94
N TYR A 7 -16.75 4.69 -2.70
CA TYR A 7 -17.95 4.06 -2.15
C TYR A 7 -18.55 4.93 -1.03
N PRO A 8 -19.85 4.80 -0.72
CA PRO A 8 -20.45 5.43 0.45
C PRO A 8 -19.79 4.92 1.73
N LYS A 9 -19.07 5.79 2.43
CA LYS A 9 -18.33 5.48 3.66
C LYS A 9 -19.15 5.90 4.87
N LEU A 10 -19.29 5.01 5.86
CA LEU A 10 -19.91 5.34 7.13
C LEU A 10 -19.00 6.31 7.89
N CYS A 11 -19.56 7.38 8.42
CA CYS A 11 -18.85 8.30 9.29
C CYS A 11 -18.53 7.62 10.62
N GLU A 12 -17.41 8.00 11.23
CA GLU A 12 -17.12 7.61 12.62
C GLU A 12 -18.11 8.29 13.59
N TYR A 13 -18.35 7.60 14.70
CA TYR A 13 -19.17 8.08 15.80
C TYR A 13 -18.48 7.82 17.14
N ASP A 14 -18.24 8.89 17.90
CA ASP A 14 -17.63 8.81 19.22
C ASP A 14 -18.41 9.68 20.24
N PHE A 15 -17.77 9.98 21.38
CA PHE A 15 -18.38 10.81 22.44
C PHE A 15 -18.69 12.26 22.01
N GLU A 16 -18.13 12.74 20.90
CA GLU A 16 -18.43 14.05 20.29
C GLU A 16 -19.57 13.97 19.25
N GLY A 17 -20.00 12.77 18.89
CA GLY A 17 -21.04 12.50 17.90
C GLY A 17 -20.50 12.04 16.55
N TRP A 18 -21.24 12.34 15.47
CA TRP A 18 -20.90 11.93 14.12
C TRP A 18 -19.83 12.84 13.50
N HIS A 19 -18.74 12.23 12.99
CA HIS A 19 -17.67 12.93 12.27
C HIS A 19 -17.96 12.98 10.76
N ALA A 20 -19.01 13.70 10.38
CA ALA A 20 -19.40 13.89 8.98
C ALA A 20 -18.66 15.09 8.34
N ASN A 21 -17.36 15.17 8.54
CA ASN A 21 -16.54 16.27 8.04
C ASN A 21 -16.26 16.09 6.54
N PRO A 22 -16.32 17.17 5.73
CA PRO A 22 -15.88 17.10 4.35
C PRO A 22 -14.37 16.90 4.32
N TYR A 23 -13.88 16.17 3.30
CA TYR A 23 -12.45 16.09 3.02
C TYR A 23 -11.94 17.45 2.52
N ILE A 24 -11.01 18.04 3.25
CA ILE A 24 -10.39 19.35 2.92
C ILE A 24 -8.88 19.26 3.07
N SER A 25 -8.23 18.48 2.24
CA SER A 25 -6.77 18.22 2.30
C SER A 25 -6.32 17.69 3.67
N ARG A 26 -7.09 16.76 4.23
CA ARG A 26 -6.85 16.07 5.49
C ARG A 26 -7.10 14.59 5.32
N GLU A 27 -6.57 13.80 6.23
CA GLU A 27 -6.72 12.36 6.22
C GLU A 27 -8.15 11.88 6.55
N PHE A 28 -8.39 10.60 6.36
CA PHE A 28 -9.71 10.00 6.44
C PHE A 28 -9.93 9.28 7.77
N HIS A 29 -10.70 9.84 8.66
CA HIS A 29 -11.12 9.13 9.87
C HIS A 29 -12.29 8.19 9.56
N GLY A 30 -12.00 6.89 9.46
CA GLY A 30 -12.93 5.88 8.96
C GLY A 30 -13.24 4.76 9.94
N VAL A 31 -14.47 4.23 9.83
CA VAL A 31 -14.95 3.09 10.63
C VAL A 31 -14.24 1.81 10.21
N TRP A 32 -13.73 1.08 11.20
CA TRP A 32 -13.12 -0.23 11.00
C TRP A 32 -14.16 -1.30 10.65
N GLY A 33 -13.79 -2.16 9.69
CA GLY A 33 -14.68 -3.24 9.26
C GLY A 33 -13.98 -4.24 8.36
N ASN A 34 -14.78 -5.14 7.82
CA ASN A 34 -14.35 -6.09 6.82
C ASN A 34 -14.93 -5.67 5.46
N PHE A 35 -14.09 -5.69 4.43
CA PHE A 35 -14.49 -5.36 3.08
C PHE A 35 -14.49 -6.62 2.21
N ASP A 36 -15.60 -6.90 1.56
CA ASP A 36 -15.74 -7.92 0.51
C ASP A 36 -16.06 -7.19 -0.80
N VAL A 37 -15.06 -7.09 -1.68
CA VAL A 37 -15.11 -6.21 -2.85
C VAL A 37 -14.89 -6.98 -4.13
N LYS A 38 -15.84 -6.83 -5.06
CA LYS A 38 -15.76 -7.42 -6.41
C LYS A 38 -15.65 -6.29 -7.44
N ILE A 39 -14.59 -6.35 -8.24
CA ILE A 39 -14.29 -5.35 -9.27
C ILE A 39 -14.30 -6.06 -10.62
N THR A 40 -15.27 -5.70 -11.47
CA THR A 40 -15.33 -6.21 -12.84
C THR A 40 -14.80 -5.17 -13.81
N ILE A 41 -13.73 -5.51 -14.51
CA ILE A 41 -13.01 -4.62 -15.42
C ILE A 41 -12.58 -5.40 -16.68
N ASP A 42 -12.16 -4.68 -17.74
CA ASP A 42 -11.59 -5.32 -18.93
C ASP A 42 -10.42 -6.24 -18.53
N LYS A 43 -10.38 -7.41 -19.16
CA LYS A 43 -9.41 -8.46 -18.83
C LYS A 43 -7.93 -8.06 -19.02
N ALA A 44 -7.66 -6.98 -19.74
CA ALA A 44 -6.30 -6.50 -19.94
C ALA A 44 -5.74 -5.76 -18.72
N TYR A 45 -6.59 -5.33 -17.78
CA TYR A 45 -6.17 -4.59 -16.60
C TYR A 45 -5.68 -5.51 -15.50
N THR A 46 -4.55 -5.14 -14.89
CA THR A 46 -4.04 -5.72 -13.66
C THR A 46 -4.41 -4.80 -12.50
N ILE A 47 -4.98 -5.37 -11.44
CA ILE A 47 -5.40 -4.61 -10.25
C ILE A 47 -4.49 -4.95 -9.08
N GLY A 48 -4.08 -3.92 -8.33
CA GLY A 48 -3.56 -4.04 -6.98
C GLY A 48 -4.41 -3.23 -6.02
N GLY A 49 -4.47 -3.62 -4.76
CA GLY A 49 -5.31 -2.89 -3.80
C GLY A 49 -5.29 -3.47 -2.40
N THR A 50 -6.20 -2.94 -1.61
CA THR A 50 -6.49 -3.38 -0.25
C THR A 50 -7.02 -4.82 -0.24
N GLY A 51 -6.51 -5.65 0.68
CA GLY A 51 -7.04 -6.99 0.91
C GLY A 51 -6.35 -8.11 0.16
N TYR A 52 -6.87 -9.31 0.35
CA TYR A 52 -6.36 -10.55 -0.23
C TYR A 52 -7.18 -10.93 -1.44
N LEU A 53 -6.55 -11.17 -2.58
CA LEU A 53 -7.23 -11.64 -3.79
C LEU A 53 -7.69 -13.10 -3.59
N GLN A 54 -8.99 -13.30 -3.53
CA GLN A 54 -9.61 -14.61 -3.22
C GLN A 54 -9.58 -15.57 -4.38
N ASN A 55 -9.67 -15.07 -5.60
CA ASN A 55 -9.75 -15.87 -6.83
C ASN A 55 -8.51 -15.75 -7.72
N LYS A 56 -7.32 -15.69 -7.10
CA LYS A 56 -6.03 -15.48 -7.77
C LYS A 56 -5.75 -16.48 -8.90
N ASN A 57 -6.16 -17.73 -8.73
CA ASN A 57 -5.95 -18.80 -9.72
C ASN A 57 -6.95 -18.75 -10.91
N GLU A 58 -7.97 -17.91 -10.80
CA GLU A 58 -8.91 -17.62 -11.91
C GLU A 58 -8.49 -16.34 -12.63
N ILE A 59 -7.93 -15.37 -11.87
CA ILE A 59 -7.52 -14.08 -12.40
C ILE A 59 -6.16 -14.15 -13.10
N GLY A 60 -5.18 -14.87 -12.58
CA GLY A 60 -3.83 -14.84 -13.12
C GLY A 60 -3.14 -13.51 -12.87
N HIS A 61 -2.66 -12.86 -13.92
CA HIS A 61 -1.97 -11.55 -13.85
C HIS A 61 -0.79 -11.48 -12.88
N GLY A 62 -0.12 -12.63 -12.65
CA GLY A 62 1.01 -12.73 -11.72
C GLY A 62 0.61 -13.07 -10.27
N TYR A 63 -0.68 -13.15 -9.95
CA TYR A 63 -1.16 -13.53 -8.62
C TYR A 63 -1.32 -15.03 -8.41
N GLN A 64 -1.45 -15.80 -9.50
CA GLN A 64 -1.70 -17.23 -9.43
C GLN A 64 -0.58 -17.99 -8.73
N ASP A 65 -0.93 -19.11 -8.09
CA ASP A 65 0.06 -19.97 -7.45
C ASP A 65 1.06 -20.55 -8.47
N SER A 66 2.26 -20.86 -8.00
CA SER A 66 3.30 -21.43 -8.84
C SER A 66 2.82 -22.71 -9.55
N GLY A 67 3.04 -22.77 -10.85
CA GLY A 67 2.61 -23.90 -11.68
C GLY A 67 1.15 -23.84 -12.16
N VAL A 68 0.35 -22.88 -11.72
CA VAL A 68 -1.00 -22.67 -12.22
C VAL A 68 -0.96 -21.89 -13.52
N ASN A 69 -1.54 -22.48 -14.58
CA ASN A 69 -1.76 -21.82 -15.86
C ASN A 69 -3.21 -21.34 -15.95
N VAL A 70 -3.41 -20.06 -16.09
CA VAL A 70 -4.75 -19.47 -16.19
C VAL A 70 -5.13 -19.28 -17.64
N PHE A 71 -6.31 -19.81 -18.02
CA PHE A 71 -6.83 -19.71 -19.37
C PHE A 71 -8.23 -19.10 -19.37
N TYR A 72 -8.42 -18.10 -20.22
CA TYR A 72 -9.73 -17.48 -20.41
C TYR A 72 -10.38 -17.97 -21.69
N PRO A 73 -11.71 -18.24 -21.70
CA PRO A 73 -12.45 -18.46 -22.93
C PRO A 73 -12.24 -17.32 -23.93
N LYS A 74 -12.16 -17.62 -25.23
CA LYS A 74 -11.91 -16.62 -26.29
C LYS A 74 -12.86 -15.41 -26.26
N LYS A 75 -14.07 -15.59 -25.77
CA LYS A 75 -15.10 -14.54 -25.68
C LYS A 75 -15.03 -13.70 -24.40
N THR A 76 -14.17 -14.04 -23.44
CA THR A 76 -14.01 -13.30 -22.19
C THR A 76 -13.49 -11.91 -22.48
N LYS A 77 -14.25 -10.89 -22.11
CA LYS A 77 -13.90 -9.47 -22.26
C LYS A 77 -13.46 -8.87 -20.93
N THR A 78 -14.08 -9.29 -19.85
CA THR A 78 -13.87 -8.76 -18.49
C THR A 78 -13.50 -9.88 -17.53
N LEU A 79 -12.80 -9.52 -16.45
CA LEU A 79 -12.55 -10.37 -15.29
C LEU A 79 -13.18 -9.72 -14.06
N THR A 80 -13.62 -10.54 -13.12
CA THR A 80 -14.12 -10.08 -11.83
C THR A 80 -13.11 -10.46 -10.77
N TRP A 81 -12.41 -9.46 -10.26
CA TRP A 81 -11.46 -9.55 -9.16
C TRP A 81 -12.23 -9.56 -7.84
N HIS A 82 -11.92 -10.49 -6.95
CA HIS A 82 -12.59 -10.62 -5.66
C HIS A 82 -11.57 -10.44 -4.53
N PHE A 83 -11.60 -9.31 -3.85
CA PHE A 83 -10.76 -8.99 -2.71
C PHE A 83 -11.53 -9.11 -1.40
N TYR A 84 -10.88 -9.65 -0.38
CA TYR A 84 -11.37 -9.63 0.99
C TYR A 84 -10.32 -8.96 1.89
N ALA A 85 -10.73 -7.90 2.60
CA ALA A 85 -9.87 -7.15 3.51
C ALA A 85 -10.47 -7.14 4.92
N PRO A 86 -9.92 -7.92 5.86
CA PRO A 86 -10.38 -7.92 7.25
C PRO A 86 -9.74 -6.76 8.04
N ASN A 87 -10.52 -6.18 8.95
CA ASN A 87 -10.04 -5.19 9.91
C ASN A 87 -9.23 -4.05 9.27
N VAL A 88 -9.85 -3.36 8.35
CA VAL A 88 -9.34 -2.12 7.75
C VAL A 88 -10.44 -1.05 7.83
N HIS A 89 -10.06 0.22 7.79
CA HIS A 89 -11.05 1.31 7.81
C HIS A 89 -11.22 1.98 6.44
N ASP A 90 -10.57 1.42 5.43
CA ASP A 90 -10.62 1.94 4.08
C ASP A 90 -10.36 0.82 3.05
N PHE A 91 -10.75 1.09 1.81
CA PHE A 91 -10.46 0.22 0.67
C PHE A 91 -10.07 1.07 -0.54
N ALA A 92 -8.86 0.86 -1.03
CA ALA A 92 -8.34 1.52 -2.22
C ALA A 92 -7.80 0.49 -3.22
N TRP A 93 -7.79 0.84 -4.49
CA TRP A 93 -7.22 0.02 -5.54
C TRP A 93 -6.74 0.85 -6.73
N GLY A 94 -5.74 0.34 -7.41
CA GLY A 94 -5.24 0.88 -8.66
C GLY A 94 -5.26 -0.17 -9.76
N ALA A 95 -5.50 0.25 -11.00
CA ALA A 95 -5.53 -0.65 -12.15
C ALA A 95 -4.94 0.00 -13.40
N ASP A 96 -4.17 -0.75 -14.15
CA ASP A 96 -3.66 -0.33 -15.44
C ASP A 96 -3.43 -1.54 -16.35
N ASN A 97 -3.62 -1.38 -17.64
CA ASN A 97 -3.35 -2.44 -18.64
C ASN A 97 -1.88 -2.54 -19.03
N GLU A 98 -1.05 -1.59 -18.56
CA GLU A 98 0.40 -1.59 -18.74
C GLU A 98 1.14 -2.01 -17.47
N PHE A 99 0.44 -2.38 -16.38
CA PHE A 99 1.10 -2.80 -15.16
C PHE A 99 1.89 -4.09 -15.33
N ILE A 100 3.15 -4.04 -14.90
CA ILE A 100 3.88 -5.22 -14.45
C ILE A 100 3.46 -5.49 -13.01
N HIS A 101 3.27 -6.74 -12.67
CA HIS A 101 3.07 -7.20 -11.30
C HIS A 101 4.23 -8.09 -10.90
N ASP A 102 5.03 -7.63 -9.96
CA ASP A 102 6.05 -8.43 -9.27
C ASP A 102 5.60 -8.71 -7.83
N MET A 103 6.01 -9.83 -7.29
CA MET A 103 5.79 -10.19 -5.89
C MET A 103 7.05 -10.79 -5.30
N ILE A 104 7.39 -10.35 -4.09
CA ILE A 104 8.44 -10.97 -3.27
C ILE A 104 7.88 -11.29 -1.88
N LEU A 105 8.51 -12.25 -1.20
CA LEU A 105 8.22 -12.49 0.21
C LEU A 105 9.08 -11.59 1.08
N GLY A 106 8.42 -10.81 1.92
CA GLY A 106 9.03 -10.04 2.99
C GLY A 106 9.11 -10.83 4.31
N PRO A 107 9.49 -10.16 5.41
CA PRO A 107 9.50 -10.73 6.75
C PRO A 107 8.17 -11.39 7.11
N ASN A 108 8.21 -12.48 7.88
CA ASN A 108 7.02 -13.23 8.33
C ASN A 108 6.11 -13.73 7.20
N ASN A 109 6.69 -13.95 6.02
CA ASN A 109 5.99 -14.37 4.79
C ASN A 109 4.90 -13.40 4.36
N VAL A 110 5.08 -12.10 4.59
CA VAL A 110 4.21 -11.06 4.03
C VAL A 110 4.47 -10.96 2.53
N GLU A 111 3.43 -11.12 1.73
CA GLU A 111 3.51 -10.94 0.27
C GLU A 111 3.60 -9.43 -0.03
N LEU A 112 4.72 -9.01 -0.62
CA LEU A 112 4.93 -7.65 -1.07
C LEU A 112 4.68 -7.58 -2.57
N HIS A 113 3.59 -6.94 -2.95
CA HIS A 113 3.19 -6.79 -4.34
C HIS A 113 3.62 -5.42 -4.87
N PHE A 114 4.13 -5.40 -6.10
CA PHE A 114 4.58 -4.19 -6.78
C PHE A 114 3.89 -4.11 -8.14
N LEU A 115 3.07 -3.07 -8.32
CA LEU A 115 2.34 -2.85 -9.56
C LEU A 115 2.77 -1.51 -10.17
N TYR A 116 3.43 -1.56 -11.30
CA TYR A 116 4.01 -0.38 -11.92
C TYR A 116 4.05 -0.49 -13.43
N LYS A 117 4.11 0.65 -14.11
CA LYS A 117 4.08 0.69 -15.58
C LYS A 117 5.37 0.15 -16.19
N ASN A 118 5.22 -0.62 -17.26
CA ASN A 118 6.31 -1.16 -18.06
C ASN A 118 6.98 -0.05 -18.90
N LYS A 119 7.61 0.91 -18.21
CA LYS A 119 8.35 1.99 -18.86
C LYS A 119 9.82 1.91 -18.47
N LYS A 120 10.71 2.01 -19.47
CA LYS A 120 12.15 1.84 -19.28
C LYS A 120 12.73 2.69 -18.15
N GLU A 121 12.27 3.93 -18.02
CA GLU A 121 12.68 4.87 -16.98
C GLU A 121 12.29 4.45 -15.56
N ASN A 122 11.28 3.61 -15.41
CA ASN A 122 10.77 3.17 -14.12
C ASN A 122 11.33 1.82 -13.68
N LEU A 123 11.51 0.89 -14.62
CA LEU A 123 11.78 -0.53 -14.36
C LEU A 123 12.94 -0.76 -13.38
N GLU A 124 14.05 -0.08 -13.60
CA GLU A 124 15.25 -0.29 -12.80
C GLU A 124 15.05 0.12 -11.34
N ASN A 125 14.46 1.30 -11.12
CA ASN A 125 14.22 1.82 -9.78
C ASN A 125 13.18 0.99 -9.03
N TRP A 126 12.09 0.58 -9.69
CA TRP A 126 11.07 -0.28 -9.09
C TRP A 126 11.63 -1.65 -8.69
N LYS A 127 12.46 -2.27 -9.54
CA LYS A 127 13.10 -3.55 -9.20
C LYS A 127 14.11 -3.42 -8.06
N LYS A 128 14.89 -2.34 -8.04
CA LYS A 128 15.83 -2.06 -6.93
C LYS A 128 15.11 -1.77 -5.61
N MET A 129 13.92 -1.19 -5.66
CA MET A 129 13.12 -0.88 -4.48
C MET A 129 12.58 -2.14 -3.79
N GLN A 130 12.22 -3.18 -4.54
CA GLN A 130 11.57 -4.37 -3.99
C GLN A 130 12.28 -4.98 -2.77
N PRO A 131 13.57 -5.35 -2.84
CA PRO A 131 14.28 -5.87 -1.68
C PRO A 131 14.41 -4.83 -0.55
N LYS A 132 14.51 -3.53 -0.89
CA LYS A 132 14.54 -2.47 0.11
C LYS A 132 13.21 -2.30 0.84
N THR A 133 12.10 -2.55 0.17
CA THR A 133 10.77 -2.57 0.80
C THR A 133 10.67 -3.71 1.84
N ALA A 134 11.27 -4.87 1.57
CA ALA A 134 11.35 -5.94 2.57
C ALA A 134 12.24 -5.56 3.77
N GLU A 135 13.35 -4.84 3.54
CA GLU A 135 14.19 -4.30 4.62
C GLU A 135 13.43 -3.24 5.45
N LEU A 136 12.62 -2.37 4.81
CA LEU A 136 11.76 -1.41 5.50
C LEU A 136 10.76 -2.12 6.41
N LEU A 137 10.06 -3.13 5.90
CA LEU A 137 9.10 -3.91 6.67
C LEU A 137 9.77 -4.60 7.86
N ALA A 138 10.99 -5.14 7.67
CA ALA A 138 11.79 -5.72 8.76
C ALA A 138 12.10 -4.68 9.84
N PHE A 139 12.55 -3.50 9.43
CA PHE A 139 12.86 -2.40 10.34
C PHE A 139 11.62 -1.99 11.16
N PHE A 140 10.48 -1.80 10.52
CA PHE A 140 9.26 -1.41 11.23
C PHE A 140 8.76 -2.51 12.15
N ASN A 141 8.83 -3.79 11.75
CA ASN A 141 8.50 -4.92 12.60
C ASN A 141 9.35 -4.97 13.88
N GLU A 142 10.62 -4.64 13.77
CA GLU A 142 11.56 -4.65 14.90
C GLU A 142 11.39 -3.44 15.82
N ASN A 143 11.16 -2.25 15.27
CA ASN A 143 11.25 -0.99 16.01
C ASN A 143 9.89 -0.41 16.41
N VAL A 144 8.80 -0.82 15.74
CA VAL A 144 7.45 -0.31 16.01
C VAL A 144 6.51 -1.41 16.46
N GLY A 145 6.43 -2.51 15.69
CA GLY A 145 5.55 -3.63 15.98
C GLY A 145 5.30 -4.49 14.76
N GLN A 146 4.77 -5.69 14.97
CA GLN A 146 4.50 -6.62 13.88
C GLN A 146 3.43 -6.07 12.92
N TYR A 147 3.72 -6.09 11.63
CA TYR A 147 2.72 -5.79 10.60
C TYR A 147 1.56 -6.80 10.69
N PRO A 148 0.32 -6.35 10.82
CA PRO A 148 -0.79 -7.25 11.19
C PRO A 148 -1.35 -8.07 10.01
N TYR A 149 -0.97 -7.75 8.78
CA TYR A 149 -1.51 -8.39 7.59
C TYR A 149 -0.50 -9.30 6.91
N LYS A 150 -0.96 -10.10 5.92
CA LYS A 150 -0.12 -11.04 5.16
C LYS A 150 0.22 -10.54 3.75
N GLN A 151 -0.21 -9.36 3.38
CA GLN A 151 0.19 -8.70 2.14
C GLN A 151 0.33 -7.18 2.33
N TYR A 152 1.13 -6.55 1.47
CA TYR A 152 1.20 -5.10 1.26
C TYR A 152 1.46 -4.81 -0.21
N SER A 153 0.67 -3.93 -0.80
CA SER A 153 0.78 -3.58 -2.23
C SER A 153 1.33 -2.16 -2.42
N VAL A 154 2.41 -2.03 -3.16
CA VAL A 154 2.95 -0.74 -3.63
C VAL A 154 2.51 -0.57 -5.08
N ILE A 155 1.66 0.41 -5.33
CA ILE A 155 0.96 0.57 -6.61
C ILE A 155 1.31 1.93 -7.21
N GLN A 156 1.72 1.95 -8.46
CA GLN A 156 1.92 3.20 -9.18
C GLN A 156 0.57 3.88 -9.44
N GLY A 157 0.37 5.02 -8.79
CA GLY A 157 -0.79 5.90 -8.96
C GLY A 157 -0.45 7.22 -9.66
N GLY A 158 -1.40 8.13 -9.64
CA GLY A 158 -1.28 9.48 -10.21
C GLY A 158 -0.80 10.54 -9.22
N ASP A 159 -1.01 10.31 -7.94
CA ASP A 159 -0.70 11.26 -6.85
C ASP A 159 0.69 11.00 -6.25
N GLY A 160 1.16 11.94 -5.44
CA GLY A 160 2.51 11.93 -4.86
C GLY A 160 2.83 10.68 -4.06
N GLY A 161 2.09 10.45 -3.04
CA GLY A 161 2.05 9.30 -2.14
C GLY A 161 0.76 9.39 -1.36
N MET A 162 0.17 8.25 -1.03
CA MET A 162 -1.02 8.16 -0.19
C MET A 162 -1.14 6.75 0.38
N GLU A 163 -1.33 6.67 1.67
CA GLU A 163 -1.51 5.44 2.43
C GLU A 163 -2.96 4.96 2.40
N TYR A 164 -3.11 3.64 2.40
CA TYR A 164 -4.39 2.95 2.55
C TYR A 164 -4.20 1.63 3.30
N GLY A 165 -5.27 1.03 3.75
CA GLY A 165 -5.21 -0.30 4.36
C GLY A 165 -4.56 -1.31 3.43
N MET A 166 -3.43 -1.90 3.86
CA MET A 166 -2.69 -2.93 3.15
C MET A 166 -2.12 -2.52 1.77
N CYS A 167 -2.15 -1.23 1.40
CA CYS A 167 -1.57 -0.76 0.15
C CYS A 167 -1.23 0.73 0.18
N THR A 168 -0.42 1.16 -0.78
CA THR A 168 -0.15 2.57 -1.06
C THR A 168 -0.21 2.86 -2.55
N LEU A 169 -0.66 4.06 -2.89
CA LEU A 169 -0.61 4.61 -4.24
C LEU A 169 0.49 5.67 -4.31
N ILE A 170 1.49 5.48 -5.15
CA ILE A 170 2.64 6.40 -5.26
C ILE A 170 2.91 6.79 -6.71
N THR A 171 3.48 7.97 -6.93
CA THR A 171 3.97 8.38 -8.25
C THR A 171 5.16 7.53 -8.67
N GLY A 172 5.05 6.85 -9.82
CA GLY A 172 6.05 5.85 -10.23
C GLY A 172 7.32 6.41 -10.87
N ASN A 173 7.26 7.59 -11.48
CA ASN A 173 8.42 8.20 -12.14
C ASN A 173 9.22 9.04 -11.14
N ARG A 174 10.03 8.36 -10.31
CA ARG A 174 10.88 8.97 -9.29
C ARG A 174 12.31 8.46 -9.37
N ALA A 175 13.27 9.29 -8.99
CA ALA A 175 14.63 8.81 -8.69
C ALA A 175 14.58 7.80 -7.55
N PHE A 176 15.51 6.85 -7.52
CA PHE A 176 15.51 5.73 -6.58
C PHE A 176 15.36 6.16 -5.12
N GLY A 177 16.15 7.14 -4.66
CA GLY A 177 16.06 7.64 -3.27
C GLY A 177 14.68 8.24 -2.93
N SER A 178 14.07 8.95 -3.89
CA SER A 178 12.72 9.49 -3.72
C SER A 178 11.65 8.40 -3.73
N LEU A 179 11.83 7.37 -4.57
CA LEU A 179 10.88 6.25 -4.66
C LEU A 179 10.87 5.42 -3.38
N ILE A 180 12.05 5.07 -2.86
CA ILE A 180 12.13 4.32 -1.60
C ILE A 180 11.71 5.18 -0.40
N GLY A 181 12.01 6.48 -0.42
CA GLY A 181 11.61 7.42 0.64
C GLY A 181 10.10 7.54 0.77
N VAL A 182 9.38 7.74 -0.34
CA VAL A 182 7.91 7.77 -0.30
C VAL A 182 7.34 6.40 0.10
N THR A 183 7.92 5.30 -0.37
CA THR A 183 7.48 3.95 0.04
C THR A 183 7.68 3.71 1.53
N ALA A 184 8.79 4.21 2.11
CA ALA A 184 9.05 4.11 3.55
C ALA A 184 8.02 4.91 4.36
N HIS A 185 7.70 6.12 3.90
CA HIS A 185 6.71 6.99 4.54
C HIS A 185 5.32 6.34 4.51
N GLU A 186 4.82 5.99 3.34
CA GLU A 186 3.49 5.39 3.20
C GLU A 186 3.36 4.02 3.90
N MET A 187 4.42 3.22 3.94
CA MET A 187 4.41 1.96 4.67
C MET A 187 4.35 2.18 6.20
N ALA A 188 5.01 3.21 6.72
CA ALA A 188 5.02 3.53 8.15
C ALA A 188 3.64 3.94 8.66
N HIS A 189 2.78 4.51 7.83
CA HIS A 189 1.38 4.78 8.14
C HIS A 189 0.59 3.52 8.50
N SER A 190 1.07 2.33 8.13
CA SER A 190 0.44 1.07 8.58
C SER A 190 0.39 0.94 10.12
N TRP A 191 1.24 1.65 10.83
CA TRP A 191 1.25 1.71 12.32
C TRP A 191 0.71 3.03 12.83
N PHE A 192 1.25 4.14 12.32
CA PHE A 192 0.89 5.49 12.71
C PHE A 192 -0.23 5.99 11.82
N GLN A 193 -1.39 5.86 12.27
CA GLN A 193 -2.74 5.99 11.84
C GLN A 193 -3.43 4.61 11.86
N PHE A 194 -3.03 3.60 11.06
CA PHE A 194 -3.80 2.37 10.95
C PHE A 194 -3.85 1.54 12.25
N VAL A 195 -2.74 0.99 12.72
CA VAL A 195 -2.75 0.11 13.91
C VAL A 195 -3.12 0.86 15.17
N LEU A 196 -2.69 2.11 15.31
CA LEU A 196 -3.02 2.95 16.46
C LEU A 196 -4.43 3.53 16.41
N ALA A 197 -5.08 3.50 15.24
CA ALA A 197 -6.43 4.02 15.00
C ALA A 197 -6.59 5.46 15.50
N THR A 198 -5.62 6.32 15.22
CA THR A 198 -5.65 7.73 15.63
C THR A 198 -6.68 8.51 14.83
N HIS A 199 -7.18 9.58 15.41
CA HIS A 199 -8.11 10.48 14.73
C HIS A 199 -7.33 11.48 13.88
N GLU A 200 -7.05 11.18 12.62
CA GLU A 200 -6.15 11.89 11.72
C GLU A 200 -6.59 13.34 11.49
N THR A 201 -7.90 13.59 11.37
CA THR A 201 -8.41 14.93 11.13
C THR A 201 -8.24 15.90 12.32
N LYS A 202 -8.00 15.36 13.53
CA LYS A 202 -7.75 16.15 14.75
C LYS A 202 -6.31 16.16 15.18
N HIS A 203 -5.61 15.06 14.92
CA HIS A 203 -4.27 14.79 15.45
C HIS A 203 -3.30 14.38 14.33
N GLU A 204 -3.24 15.16 13.26
CA GLU A 204 -2.36 14.96 12.11
C GLU A 204 -0.90 14.68 12.50
N TRP A 205 -0.43 15.27 13.59
CA TRP A 205 0.93 15.06 14.09
C TRP A 205 1.19 13.63 14.58
N MET A 206 0.14 12.91 15.01
CA MET A 206 0.24 11.50 15.41
C MET A 206 0.31 10.57 14.20
N ASP A 207 -0.24 11.02 13.09
CA ASP A 207 -0.20 10.36 11.80
C ASP A 207 1.10 10.74 11.06
N GLU A 208 1.17 11.92 10.53
CA GLU A 208 2.27 12.40 9.68
C GLU A 208 3.59 12.63 10.43
N GLY A 209 3.51 13.12 11.67
CA GLY A 209 4.71 13.43 12.44
C GLY A 209 5.47 12.17 12.87
N PHE A 210 4.78 11.17 13.43
CA PHE A 210 5.42 9.90 13.79
C PHE A 210 5.85 9.12 12.56
N THR A 211 5.05 9.11 11.51
CA THR A 211 5.39 8.48 10.24
C THR A 211 6.64 9.08 9.62
N SER A 212 6.72 10.41 9.55
CA SER A 212 7.93 11.11 9.06
C SER A 212 9.16 10.79 9.90
N TYR A 213 9.02 10.76 11.22
CA TYR A 213 10.13 10.46 12.12
C TYR A 213 10.66 9.03 11.91
N ILE A 214 9.79 8.02 12.01
CA ILE A 214 10.22 6.62 11.94
C ILE A 214 10.69 6.23 10.53
N SER A 215 10.07 6.78 9.48
CA SER A 215 10.51 6.54 8.09
C SER A 215 11.90 7.13 7.82
N ASN A 216 12.22 8.30 8.39
CA ASN A 216 13.57 8.85 8.29
C ASN A 216 14.61 7.97 9.00
N LEU A 217 14.30 7.41 10.17
CA LEU A 217 15.18 6.45 10.85
C LEU A 217 15.40 5.20 9.99
N ALA A 218 14.33 4.65 9.41
CA ALA A 218 14.39 3.50 8.51
C ALA A 218 15.27 3.79 7.28
N MET A 219 15.07 4.95 6.65
CA MET A 219 15.84 5.37 5.48
C MET A 219 17.33 5.54 5.80
N ASN A 220 17.66 6.14 6.95
CA ASN A 220 19.05 6.26 7.40
C ASN A 220 19.69 4.88 7.59
N LYS A 221 19.00 3.94 8.22
CA LYS A 221 19.50 2.58 8.42
C LYS A 221 19.71 1.82 7.11
N ILE A 222 18.77 1.93 6.16
CA ILE A 222 18.72 1.12 4.94
C ILE A 222 19.62 1.67 3.83
N LEU A 223 19.69 2.99 3.69
CA LEU A 223 20.48 3.63 2.63
C LEU A 223 21.88 4.02 3.10
N HIS A 224 22.08 4.24 4.41
CA HIS A 224 23.34 4.69 4.99
C HIS A 224 23.79 3.78 6.15
N PRO A 225 23.98 2.47 5.93
CA PRO A 225 24.24 1.50 7.01
C PRO A 225 25.54 1.76 7.79
N LYS A 226 26.39 2.69 7.34
CA LYS A 226 27.64 3.07 8.00
C LYS A 226 27.55 4.38 8.81
N LYS A 227 26.40 5.06 8.80
CA LYS A 227 26.16 6.21 9.66
C LYS A 227 25.79 5.75 11.08
N PRO A 228 26.17 6.54 12.13
CA PRO A 228 25.75 6.23 13.49
C PRO A 228 24.22 6.16 13.61
N GLU A 229 23.75 5.36 14.55
CA GLU A 229 22.31 5.11 14.75
C GLU A 229 21.53 6.34 15.25
N ASN A 230 22.23 7.34 15.74
CA ASN A 230 21.62 8.57 16.25
C ASN A 230 21.64 9.67 15.18
N PRO A 231 20.50 9.97 14.52
CA PRO A 231 20.45 11.02 13.50
C PRO A 231 20.62 12.45 14.07
N PHE A 232 20.67 12.59 15.39
CA PHE A 232 20.86 13.88 16.09
C PHE A 232 22.28 14.15 16.54
N GLU A 233 23.22 13.23 16.31
CA GLU A 233 24.64 13.44 16.65
C GLU A 233 25.39 14.32 15.63
N ASP A 234 24.81 14.57 14.45
CA ASP A 234 25.38 15.34 13.36
C ASP A 234 24.68 16.71 13.14
N ALA A 235 23.88 17.19 14.10
CA ALA A 235 23.19 18.48 14.00
C ALA A 235 23.90 19.60 14.78
#